data_c6b8681592115800c67c7956d72bc52b
#
_entry.id   c6b8681592115800c67c7956d72bc52b
#
_cell.length_a   1.000
_cell.length_b   1.000
_cell.length_c   1.000
_cell.angle_alpha   90.00
_cell.angle_beta   90.00
_cell.angle_gamma   90.00
#
_symmetry.space_group_name_H-M   'P 1'
#
loop_
_entity.id
_entity.type
_entity.pdbx_description
1 polymer ?
#
loop_
_entity_poly.entity_id
_entity_poly.type
_entity_poly.pdbx_seq_one_letter_code
_entity_poly.pdbx_strand_id
1 'polypeptide(L)'
;MKIVILGTAYPYRGGLATFNERLARQFQAEGHDVEVVTFTLQYPSFLFPGKTQYSNEVAPTDLRIKRWVNSCNPFNWVSVGRKIRKMQPDMLITCYWMAFFAPCYGIIERIVKGNGKTRCLALVHNMIPHEPSLLDKLFAPFYVKSTDGFVALSDSVVKDIDKLDKCRKPKTFSPHPIYDHYGERMSKAEACELLKLDADKDYMLFFGLVRAYKGLDLLLDAMGKMHDKLPNLRLLIAGEFYEQEEGYREQIKNLGLTEKVIIRNEFIPD
;
A
#
# COMPACT_ATOMS: atom_id res chain seq x y z
N MET A 1 -21.83 14.12 -3.04
CA MET A 1 -20.92 14.76 -2.07
C MET A 1 -19.62 15.14 -2.77
N LYS A 2 -18.91 16.16 -2.27
CA LYS A 2 -17.54 16.44 -2.71
C LYS A 2 -16.56 15.75 -1.78
N ILE A 3 -15.76 14.83 -2.30
CA ILE A 3 -14.82 14.00 -1.54
C ILE A 3 -13.40 14.30 -1.99
N VAL A 4 -12.51 14.51 -1.05
CA VAL A 4 -11.06 14.58 -1.30
C VAL A 4 -10.40 13.39 -0.65
N ILE A 5 -9.67 12.59 -1.42
CA ILE A 5 -8.83 11.50 -0.94
C ILE A 5 -7.39 11.99 -0.87
N LEU A 6 -6.79 11.97 0.30
CA LEU A 6 -5.41 12.36 0.54
C LEU A 6 -4.57 11.12 0.83
N GLY A 7 -3.76 10.72 -0.13
CA GLY A 7 -2.95 9.50 0.00
C GLY A 7 -2.07 9.23 -1.22
N THR A 8 -1.47 8.05 -1.24
CA THR A 8 -0.65 7.59 -2.34
C THR A 8 -1.52 7.32 -3.58
N ALA A 9 -1.14 7.88 -4.72
CA ALA A 9 -1.77 7.66 -6.02
C ALA A 9 -0.74 7.93 -7.12
N TYR A 10 -1.08 7.74 -8.38
CA TYR A 10 -0.19 8.05 -9.50
C TYR A 10 0.54 9.41 -9.30
N PRO A 11 1.83 9.51 -9.57
CA PRO A 11 2.71 8.56 -10.24
C PRO A 11 3.34 7.51 -9.32
N TYR A 12 2.94 7.42 -8.07
CA TYR A 12 3.42 6.36 -7.18
C TYR A 12 2.80 5.02 -7.54
N ARG A 13 3.53 3.92 -7.32
CA ARG A 13 3.11 2.55 -7.59
C ARG A 13 2.85 1.75 -6.32
N GLY A 14 2.22 0.59 -6.51
CA GLY A 14 1.97 -0.42 -5.47
C GLY A 14 0.59 -0.34 -4.84
N GLY A 15 0.26 -1.34 -4.04
CA GLY A 15 -1.10 -1.62 -3.58
C GLY A 15 -1.84 -0.46 -2.90
N LEU A 16 -1.12 0.49 -2.26
CA LEU A 16 -1.75 1.68 -1.68
C LEU A 16 -2.24 2.66 -2.77
N ALA A 17 -1.48 2.81 -3.85
CA ALA A 17 -1.89 3.67 -4.97
C ALA A 17 -3.09 3.06 -5.68
N THR A 18 -2.98 1.79 -6.07
CA THR A 18 -4.07 1.03 -6.71
C THR A 18 -5.34 1.07 -5.86
N PHE A 19 -5.23 0.84 -4.55
CA PHE A 19 -6.38 0.89 -3.64
C PHE A 19 -7.07 2.26 -3.63
N ASN A 20 -6.30 3.34 -3.45
CA ASN A 20 -6.84 4.69 -3.37
C ASN A 20 -7.47 5.15 -4.69
N GLU A 21 -6.90 4.78 -5.81
CA GLU A 21 -7.44 5.06 -7.13
C GLU A 21 -8.74 4.29 -7.40
N ARG A 22 -8.81 3.02 -7.00
CA ARG A 22 -10.05 2.24 -7.09
C ARG A 22 -11.13 2.80 -6.19
N LEU A 23 -10.80 3.19 -4.95
CA LEU A 23 -11.72 3.86 -4.05
C LEU A 23 -12.28 5.16 -4.66
N ALA A 24 -11.41 5.94 -5.31
CA ALA A 24 -11.82 7.15 -6.00
C ALA A 24 -12.81 6.85 -7.14
N ARG A 25 -12.52 5.83 -7.98
CA ARG A 25 -13.40 5.39 -9.06
C ARG A 25 -14.75 4.90 -8.54
N GLN A 26 -14.74 4.15 -7.44
CA GLN A 26 -15.98 3.66 -6.83
C GLN A 26 -16.87 4.82 -6.36
N PHE A 27 -16.31 5.80 -5.67
CA PHE A 27 -17.06 6.99 -5.28
C PHE A 27 -17.57 7.81 -6.49
N GLN A 28 -16.80 7.90 -7.58
CA GLN A 28 -17.27 8.53 -8.81
C GLN A 28 -18.45 7.76 -9.43
N ALA A 29 -18.37 6.41 -9.45
CA ALA A 29 -19.46 5.56 -9.94
C ALA A 29 -20.75 5.71 -9.11
N GLU A 30 -20.62 6.03 -7.82
CA GLU A 30 -21.73 6.35 -6.93
C GLU A 30 -22.23 7.81 -7.05
N GLY A 31 -21.72 8.56 -8.03
CA GLY A 31 -22.17 9.93 -8.33
C GLY A 31 -21.54 11.01 -7.42
N HIS A 32 -20.41 10.74 -6.80
CA HIS A 32 -19.69 11.72 -5.99
C HIS A 32 -18.67 12.52 -6.82
N ASP A 33 -18.45 13.79 -6.43
CA ASP A 33 -17.39 14.63 -6.99
C ASP A 33 -16.08 14.35 -6.25
N VAL A 34 -15.15 13.61 -6.89
CA VAL A 34 -13.94 13.09 -6.24
C VAL A 34 -12.69 13.73 -6.78
N GLU A 35 -11.79 14.14 -5.88
CA GLU A 35 -10.43 14.54 -6.20
C GLU A 35 -9.43 13.77 -5.33
N VAL A 36 -8.32 13.34 -5.94
CA VAL A 36 -7.22 12.69 -5.23
C VAL A 36 -6.09 13.69 -5.07
N VAL A 37 -5.63 13.88 -3.85
CA VAL A 37 -4.44 14.69 -3.54
C VAL A 37 -3.32 13.77 -3.13
N THR A 38 -2.25 13.75 -3.90
CA THR A 38 -1.09 12.89 -3.67
C THR A 38 0.20 13.68 -3.50
N PHE A 39 1.30 12.99 -3.40
CA PHE A 39 2.58 13.55 -3.02
C PHE A 39 3.37 14.10 -4.22
N THR A 40 4.07 15.20 -4.00
CA THR A 40 5.24 15.61 -4.77
C THR A 40 6.49 14.91 -4.24
N LEU A 41 6.55 14.69 -2.92
CA LEU A 41 7.52 13.86 -2.22
C LEU A 41 6.80 13.05 -1.15
N GLN A 42 6.72 11.72 -1.33
CA GLN A 42 6.08 10.84 -0.37
C GLN A 42 6.99 10.59 0.84
N TYR A 43 8.24 10.19 0.59
CA TYR A 43 9.34 10.14 1.55
C TYR A 43 10.66 10.16 0.79
N PRO A 44 11.76 10.56 1.46
CA PRO A 44 13.08 10.59 0.84
C PRO A 44 13.47 9.25 0.23
N SER A 45 14.17 9.28 -0.90
CA SER A 45 14.54 8.07 -1.65
C SER A 45 15.36 7.07 -0.84
N PHE A 46 16.21 7.55 0.08
CA PHE A 46 17.00 6.68 0.94
C PHE A 46 16.18 5.87 1.97
N LEU A 47 14.92 6.24 2.20
CA LEU A 47 13.98 5.47 3.02
C LEU A 47 13.17 4.46 2.20
N PHE A 48 13.30 4.50 0.88
CA PHE A 48 12.60 3.57 0.01
C PHE A 48 13.48 2.37 -0.31
N PRO A 49 13.02 1.18 -0.02
CA PRO A 49 13.82 -0.03 -0.16
C PRO A 49 13.85 -0.61 -1.58
N GLY A 50 12.91 -0.23 -2.43
CA GLY A 50 12.82 -0.69 -3.82
C GLY A 50 13.62 0.19 -4.79
N LYS A 51 13.67 -0.20 -6.07
CA LYS A 51 14.41 0.53 -7.12
C LYS A 51 13.82 1.91 -7.40
N THR A 52 12.50 2.04 -7.41
CA THR A 52 11.78 3.29 -7.62
C THR A 52 10.41 3.30 -6.94
N GLN A 53 9.97 4.48 -6.52
CA GLN A 53 8.62 4.68 -5.98
C GLN A 53 7.58 4.92 -7.07
N TYR A 54 8.01 5.12 -8.32
CA TYR A 54 7.16 5.60 -9.41
C TYR A 54 6.76 4.47 -10.35
N SER A 55 5.53 4.54 -10.86
CA SER A 55 5.02 3.69 -11.92
C SER A 55 5.56 4.16 -13.28
N ASN A 56 5.75 3.20 -14.18
CA ASN A 56 6.02 3.47 -15.60
C ASN A 56 4.73 3.46 -16.44
N GLU A 57 3.59 3.25 -15.81
CA GLU A 57 2.29 3.23 -16.48
C GLU A 57 1.83 4.60 -16.92
N VAL A 58 0.87 4.63 -17.83
CA VAL A 58 0.24 5.87 -18.30
C VAL A 58 -0.61 6.47 -17.17
N ALA A 59 -0.58 7.79 -17.05
CA ALA A 59 -1.40 8.48 -16.07
C ALA A 59 -2.90 8.17 -16.27
N PRO A 60 -3.65 7.85 -15.21
CA PRO A 60 -5.08 7.65 -15.32
C PRO A 60 -5.77 8.96 -15.75
N THR A 61 -6.53 8.90 -16.84
CA THR A 61 -7.23 10.06 -17.41
C THR A 61 -8.63 10.26 -16.81
N ASP A 62 -9.14 9.25 -16.15
CA ASP A 62 -10.45 9.18 -15.50
C ASP A 62 -10.46 9.76 -14.08
N LEU A 63 -9.28 9.98 -13.49
CA LEU A 63 -9.13 10.49 -12.12
C LEU A 63 -8.52 11.90 -12.11
N ARG A 64 -9.06 12.76 -11.26
CA ARG A 64 -8.48 14.08 -10.98
C ARG A 64 -7.44 13.97 -9.87
N ILE A 65 -6.18 13.71 -10.24
CA ILE A 65 -5.07 13.55 -9.32
C ILE A 65 -4.24 14.83 -9.25
N LYS A 66 -4.04 15.36 -8.04
CA LYS A 66 -3.25 16.58 -7.77
C LYS A 66 -2.04 16.26 -6.90
N ARG A 67 -0.85 16.44 -7.45
CA ARG A 67 0.42 16.24 -6.73
C ARG A 67 0.77 17.50 -5.94
N TRP A 68 0.38 17.59 -4.69
CA TRP A 68 0.57 18.80 -3.88
C TRP A 68 1.39 18.60 -2.63
N VAL A 69 1.43 17.41 -2.07
CA VAL A 69 1.97 17.16 -0.74
C VAL A 69 3.45 16.84 -0.76
N ASN A 70 4.25 17.60 -0.04
CA ASN A 70 5.60 17.22 0.37
C ASN A 70 5.54 16.79 1.83
N SER A 71 5.66 15.49 2.10
CA SER A 71 5.51 14.91 3.44
C SER A 71 6.55 15.38 4.46
N CYS A 72 7.66 15.94 3.98
CA CYS A 72 8.77 16.40 4.82
C CYS A 72 8.77 17.91 5.08
N ASN A 73 7.83 18.68 4.48
CA ASN A 73 7.83 20.13 4.55
C ASN A 73 6.59 20.69 5.29
N PRO A 74 6.71 21.12 6.55
CA PRO A 74 5.58 21.67 7.33
C PRO A 74 4.91 22.89 6.69
N PHE A 75 5.67 23.76 6.01
CA PHE A 75 5.08 24.92 5.32
C PHE A 75 4.21 24.47 4.13
N ASN A 76 4.61 23.39 3.44
CA ASN A 76 3.79 22.80 2.40
C ASN A 76 2.49 22.24 2.98
N TRP A 77 2.49 21.58 4.15
CA TRP A 77 1.29 21.03 4.78
C TRP A 77 0.25 22.13 5.03
N VAL A 78 0.70 23.29 5.54
CA VAL A 78 -0.18 24.45 5.75
C VAL A 78 -0.74 24.96 4.42
N SER A 79 0.09 25.07 3.37
CA SER A 79 -0.35 25.48 2.03
C SER A 79 -1.39 24.52 1.46
N VAL A 80 -1.13 23.20 1.53
CA VAL A 80 -2.04 22.15 1.03
C VAL A 80 -3.34 22.16 1.83
N GLY A 81 -3.26 22.22 3.16
CA GLY A 81 -4.44 22.33 4.02
C GLY A 81 -5.33 23.50 3.65
N ARG A 82 -4.74 24.68 3.37
CA ARG A 82 -5.48 25.86 2.91
C ARG A 82 -6.11 25.68 1.51
N LYS A 83 -5.41 24.99 0.58
CA LYS A 83 -5.96 24.67 -0.74
C LYS A 83 -7.17 23.75 -0.62
N ILE A 84 -7.06 22.65 0.13
CA ILE A 84 -8.16 21.71 0.34
C ILE A 84 -9.32 22.41 1.09
N ARG A 85 -9.03 23.22 2.10
CA ARG A 85 -10.05 24.02 2.80
C ARG A 85 -10.85 24.92 1.86
N LYS A 86 -10.19 25.57 0.89
CA LYS A 86 -10.85 26.41 -0.14
C LYS A 86 -11.74 25.61 -1.08
N MET A 87 -11.44 24.33 -1.31
CA MET A 87 -12.29 23.44 -2.10
C MET A 87 -13.60 23.11 -1.42
N GLN A 88 -13.71 23.33 -0.11
CA GLN A 88 -14.85 23.04 0.76
C GLN A 88 -15.43 21.63 0.55
N PRO A 89 -14.62 20.56 0.63
CA PRO A 89 -15.16 19.22 0.49
C PRO A 89 -16.11 18.91 1.64
N ASP A 90 -17.07 18.02 1.37
CA ASP A 90 -17.92 17.47 2.41
C ASP A 90 -17.13 16.49 3.29
N MET A 91 -16.19 15.76 2.65
CA MET A 91 -15.35 14.75 3.29
C MET A 91 -13.89 14.84 2.80
N LEU A 92 -12.98 14.77 3.75
CA LEU A 92 -11.55 14.53 3.50
C LEU A 92 -11.21 13.13 4.05
N ILE A 93 -10.78 12.22 3.18
CA ILE A 93 -10.33 10.88 3.55
C ILE A 93 -8.81 10.86 3.49
N THR A 94 -8.16 10.61 4.62
CA THR A 94 -6.71 10.44 4.70
C THR A 94 -6.37 8.96 4.76
N CYS A 95 -5.52 8.48 3.83
CA CYS A 95 -5.13 7.07 3.72
C CYS A 95 -3.90 6.81 4.56
N TYR A 96 -4.11 6.38 5.81
CA TYR A 96 -3.06 6.23 6.81
C TYR A 96 -2.50 4.80 6.86
N TRP A 97 -1.17 4.66 6.84
CA TRP A 97 -0.50 3.37 6.89
C TRP A 97 0.81 3.34 7.71
N MET A 98 1.36 4.51 8.08
CA MET A 98 2.52 4.61 8.96
C MET A 98 2.60 5.98 9.64
N ALA A 99 3.17 6.03 10.85
CA ALA A 99 3.23 7.23 11.69
C ALA A 99 4.09 8.37 11.10
N PHE A 100 4.96 8.09 10.14
CA PHE A 100 5.71 9.11 9.42
C PHE A 100 4.79 10.18 8.80
N PHE A 101 3.61 9.80 8.32
CA PHE A 101 2.64 10.73 7.73
C PHE A 101 1.75 11.43 8.76
N ALA A 102 1.75 10.98 10.00
CA ALA A 102 0.87 11.49 11.03
C ALA A 102 0.96 13.02 11.26
N PRO A 103 2.16 13.64 11.32
CA PRO A 103 2.26 15.10 11.43
C PRO A 103 1.68 15.83 10.22
N CYS A 104 1.99 15.35 9.03
CA CYS A 104 1.52 15.92 7.76
C CYS A 104 -0.01 15.86 7.67
N TYR A 105 -0.59 14.68 7.80
CA TYR A 105 -2.04 14.50 7.74
C TYR A 105 -2.75 15.24 8.87
N GLY A 106 -2.24 15.14 10.08
CA GLY A 106 -2.86 15.79 11.23
C GLY A 106 -2.90 17.32 11.15
N ILE A 107 -1.88 17.96 10.56
CA ILE A 107 -1.88 19.41 10.33
C ILE A 107 -2.85 19.77 9.21
N ILE A 108 -2.84 19.04 8.10
CA ILE A 108 -3.76 19.27 6.98
C ILE A 108 -5.20 19.16 7.45
N GLU A 109 -5.58 18.10 8.15
CA GLU A 109 -6.93 17.89 8.67
C GLU A 109 -7.41 19.04 9.58
N ARG A 110 -6.57 19.47 10.53
CA ARG A 110 -6.91 20.60 11.42
C ARG A 110 -7.19 21.89 10.65
N ILE A 111 -6.40 22.16 9.61
CA ILE A 111 -6.60 23.35 8.77
C ILE A 111 -7.88 23.23 7.94
N VAL A 112 -8.14 22.06 7.37
CA VAL A 112 -9.34 21.80 6.56
C VAL A 112 -10.60 21.91 7.41
N LYS A 113 -10.62 21.32 8.60
CA LYS A 113 -11.74 21.39 9.54
C LYS A 113 -12.09 22.82 9.99
N GLY A 114 -11.14 23.74 9.87
CA GLY A 114 -11.39 25.16 10.13
C GLY A 114 -12.44 25.82 9.22
N ASN A 115 -12.96 25.13 8.18
CA ASN A 115 -14.11 25.61 7.39
C ASN A 115 -15.48 25.32 8.06
N GLY A 116 -15.50 24.54 9.14
CA GLY A 116 -16.72 24.19 9.87
C GLY A 116 -17.64 23.18 9.16
N LYS A 117 -17.29 22.75 7.94
CA LYS A 117 -18.12 21.88 7.09
C LYS A 117 -17.52 20.48 6.93
N THR A 118 -16.24 20.41 6.60
CA THR A 118 -15.58 19.16 6.20
C THR A 118 -15.45 18.19 7.37
N ARG A 119 -15.85 16.94 7.15
CA ARG A 119 -15.54 15.81 8.03
C ARG A 119 -14.26 15.12 7.56
N CYS A 120 -13.33 14.89 8.50
CA CYS A 120 -12.06 14.20 8.22
C CYS A 120 -12.16 12.75 8.69
N LEU A 121 -12.03 11.81 7.76
CA LEU A 121 -12.02 10.37 8.04
C LEU A 121 -10.64 9.78 7.75
N ALA A 122 -10.17 8.93 8.66
CA ALA A 122 -8.98 8.14 8.46
C ALA A 122 -9.35 6.77 7.89
N LEU A 123 -8.88 6.47 6.68
CA LEU A 123 -8.85 5.11 6.16
C LEU A 123 -7.53 4.48 6.59
N VAL A 124 -7.60 3.51 7.48
CA VAL A 124 -6.41 3.01 8.19
C VAL A 124 -6.06 1.61 7.71
N HIS A 125 -4.94 1.50 7.00
CA HIS A 125 -4.36 0.23 6.56
C HIS A 125 -3.56 -0.42 7.69
N ASN A 126 -2.81 0.39 8.46
CA ASN A 126 -2.04 -0.06 9.60
C ASN A 126 -1.90 1.12 10.57
N MET A 127 -2.21 0.93 11.86
CA MET A 127 -2.13 2.00 12.86
C MET A 127 -0.82 1.96 13.64
N ILE A 128 -0.43 0.78 14.09
CA ILE A 128 0.82 0.55 14.85
C ILE A 128 1.61 -0.51 14.08
N PRO A 129 2.84 -0.23 13.64
CA PRO A 129 3.67 -1.23 12.98
C PRO A 129 4.02 -2.40 13.92
N HIS A 130 4.39 -3.56 13.36
CA HIS A 130 4.82 -4.72 14.15
C HIS A 130 6.03 -4.42 15.03
N GLU A 131 6.89 -3.51 14.60
CA GLU A 131 8.06 -3.01 15.34
C GLU A 131 7.88 -1.49 15.58
N PRO A 132 7.15 -1.09 16.64
CA PRO A 132 6.85 0.31 16.89
C PRO A 132 8.09 1.09 17.34
N SER A 133 8.34 2.19 16.67
CA SER A 133 9.39 3.16 17.01
C SER A 133 8.90 4.20 18.03
N LEU A 134 9.83 5.01 18.55
CA LEU A 134 9.45 6.16 19.39
C LEU A 134 8.59 7.19 18.62
N LEU A 135 8.80 7.32 17.32
CA LEU A 135 8.01 8.21 16.47
C LEU A 135 6.55 7.75 16.36
N ASP A 136 6.30 6.45 16.32
CA ASP A 136 4.94 5.91 16.31
C ASP A 136 4.18 6.28 17.59
N LYS A 137 4.86 6.18 18.74
CA LYS A 137 4.27 6.53 20.04
C LYS A 137 3.93 8.02 20.17
N LEU A 138 4.69 8.89 19.52
CA LEU A 138 4.50 10.34 19.59
C LEU A 138 3.50 10.83 18.53
N PHE A 139 3.61 10.36 17.31
CA PHE A 139 2.89 10.94 16.16
C PHE A 139 1.52 10.30 15.92
N ALA A 140 1.35 9.00 16.16
CA ALA A 140 0.07 8.35 15.97
C ALA A 140 -1.05 8.97 16.87
N PRO A 141 -0.83 9.25 18.17
CA PRO A 141 -1.83 9.95 18.99
C PRO A 141 -2.14 11.39 18.50
N PHE A 142 -1.15 12.08 17.95
CA PHE A 142 -1.36 13.41 17.36
C PHE A 142 -2.31 13.36 16.17
N TYR A 143 -2.14 12.39 15.28
CA TYR A 143 -3.00 12.16 14.13
C TYR A 143 -4.41 11.72 14.56
N VAL A 144 -4.49 10.73 15.45
CA VAL A 144 -5.76 10.24 15.97
C VAL A 144 -6.61 11.38 16.57
N LYS A 145 -6.00 12.38 17.20
CA LYS A 145 -6.72 13.55 17.72
C LYS A 145 -7.27 14.48 16.62
N SER A 146 -6.68 14.50 15.43
CA SER A 146 -7.08 15.40 14.34
C SER A 146 -8.27 14.90 13.53
N THR A 147 -8.39 13.60 13.34
CA THR A 147 -9.48 13.00 12.56
C THR A 147 -10.82 12.96 13.32
N ASP A 148 -11.94 12.85 12.59
CA ASP A 148 -13.28 12.79 13.16
C ASP A 148 -13.81 11.35 13.30
N GLY A 149 -13.26 10.42 12.52
CA GLY A 149 -13.65 9.01 12.55
C GLY A 149 -12.68 8.14 11.77
N PHE A 150 -12.88 6.82 11.86
CA PHE A 150 -11.97 5.83 11.31
C PHE A 150 -12.71 4.75 10.52
N VAL A 151 -12.12 4.35 9.41
CA VAL A 151 -12.42 3.11 8.70
C VAL A 151 -11.18 2.23 8.79
N ALA A 152 -11.27 1.11 9.48
CA ALA A 152 -10.18 0.17 9.67
C ALA A 152 -10.34 -1.05 8.76
N LEU A 153 -9.26 -1.47 8.11
CA LEU A 153 -9.30 -2.58 7.15
C LEU A 153 -9.05 -3.96 7.77
N SER A 154 -8.78 -4.00 9.08
CA SER A 154 -8.67 -5.25 9.85
C SER A 154 -9.09 -5.05 11.30
N ASP A 155 -9.48 -6.16 11.97
CA ASP A 155 -9.81 -6.14 13.41
C ASP A 155 -8.62 -5.75 14.29
N SER A 156 -7.40 -6.09 13.89
CA SER A 156 -6.19 -5.69 14.61
C SER A 156 -6.03 -4.18 14.60
N VAL A 157 -6.31 -3.54 13.46
CA VAL A 157 -6.27 -2.08 13.31
C VAL A 157 -7.34 -1.40 14.17
N VAL A 158 -8.56 -1.96 14.26
CA VAL A 158 -9.59 -1.45 15.18
C VAL A 158 -9.08 -1.43 16.62
N LYS A 159 -8.49 -2.54 17.08
CA LYS A 159 -7.92 -2.66 18.43
C LYS A 159 -6.79 -1.68 18.67
N ASP A 160 -5.97 -1.39 17.68
CA ASP A 160 -4.90 -0.41 17.80
C ASP A 160 -5.42 1.02 17.84
N ILE A 161 -6.47 1.34 17.07
CA ILE A 161 -7.17 2.62 17.18
C ILE A 161 -7.77 2.78 18.57
N ASP A 162 -8.40 1.74 19.14
CA ASP A 162 -8.99 1.77 20.48
C ASP A 162 -7.96 2.10 21.58
N LYS A 163 -6.73 1.63 21.44
CA LYS A 163 -5.63 1.96 22.39
C LYS A 163 -5.26 3.45 22.35
N LEU A 164 -5.39 4.10 21.20
CA LEU A 164 -4.95 5.48 20.96
C LEU A 164 -6.09 6.49 21.06
N ASP A 165 -7.32 6.12 20.67
CA ASP A 165 -8.49 6.98 20.62
C ASP A 165 -9.23 7.02 21.97
N LYS A 166 -8.78 7.90 22.86
CA LYS A 166 -9.42 8.13 24.16
C LYS A 166 -10.79 8.81 24.07
N CYS A 167 -11.11 9.43 22.91
CA CYS A 167 -12.36 10.15 22.70
C CYS A 167 -13.50 9.27 22.18
N ARG A 168 -13.23 7.99 21.90
CA ARG A 168 -14.20 7.01 21.38
C ARG A 168 -14.94 7.50 20.13
N LYS A 169 -14.21 8.05 19.18
CA LYS A 169 -14.76 8.54 17.91
C LYS A 169 -15.42 7.42 17.13
N PRO A 170 -16.33 7.74 16.20
CA PRO A 170 -16.91 6.75 15.30
C PRO A 170 -15.82 5.97 14.57
N LYS A 171 -15.95 4.65 14.58
CA LYS A 171 -15.07 3.75 13.86
C LYS A 171 -15.85 2.58 13.28
N THR A 172 -15.43 2.15 12.11
CA THR A 172 -16.04 1.01 11.42
C THR A 172 -14.95 0.07 10.95
N PHE A 173 -15.21 -1.22 11.05
CA PHE A 173 -14.44 -2.25 10.38
C PHE A 173 -15.00 -2.46 8.98
N SER A 174 -14.14 -2.35 7.97
CA SER A 174 -14.45 -2.68 6.59
C SER A 174 -13.28 -3.49 6.04
N PRO A 175 -13.43 -4.80 5.86
CA PRO A 175 -12.33 -5.64 5.38
C PRO A 175 -11.86 -5.19 4.00
N HIS A 176 -10.60 -5.49 3.70
CA HIS A 176 -10.06 -5.26 2.35
C HIS A 176 -10.98 -5.90 1.31
N PRO A 177 -11.41 -5.14 0.28
CA PRO A 177 -12.20 -5.72 -0.80
C PRO A 177 -11.37 -6.71 -1.60
N ILE A 178 -12.05 -7.62 -2.29
CA ILE A 178 -11.41 -8.48 -3.27
C ILE A 178 -10.93 -7.62 -4.45
N TYR A 179 -9.70 -7.85 -4.86
CA TYR A 179 -9.16 -7.23 -6.07
C TYR A 179 -9.67 -7.97 -7.30
N ASP A 180 -10.42 -7.29 -8.16
CA ASP A 180 -11.08 -7.83 -9.34
C ASP A 180 -10.62 -7.16 -10.66
N HIS A 181 -9.46 -6.50 -10.63
CA HIS A 181 -8.94 -5.70 -11.75
C HIS A 181 -7.82 -6.38 -12.53
N TYR A 182 -7.47 -7.60 -12.19
CA TYR A 182 -6.38 -8.33 -12.87
C TYR A 182 -6.78 -8.92 -14.23
N GLY A 183 -7.89 -8.49 -14.81
CA GLY A 183 -8.38 -8.99 -16.08
C GLY A 183 -9.06 -10.37 -15.97
N GLU A 184 -9.32 -10.97 -17.12
CA GLU A 184 -9.92 -12.29 -17.18
C GLU A 184 -8.90 -13.41 -16.91
N ARG A 185 -9.40 -14.49 -16.30
CA ARG A 185 -8.56 -15.64 -16.02
C ARG A 185 -8.13 -16.33 -17.32
N MET A 186 -6.83 -16.40 -17.57
CA MET A 186 -6.28 -17.17 -18.68
C MET A 186 -5.97 -18.61 -18.26
N SER A 187 -5.85 -19.50 -19.26
CA SER A 187 -5.41 -20.88 -19.04
C SER A 187 -3.95 -20.96 -18.60
N LYS A 188 -3.58 -22.10 -17.97
CA LYS A 188 -2.17 -22.35 -17.60
C LYS A 188 -1.24 -22.30 -18.83
N ALA A 189 -1.68 -22.85 -19.95
CA ALA A 189 -0.88 -22.88 -21.18
C ALA A 189 -0.58 -21.45 -21.69
N GLU A 190 -1.61 -20.62 -21.82
CA GLU A 190 -1.47 -19.21 -22.23
C GLU A 190 -0.58 -18.43 -21.27
N ALA A 191 -0.78 -18.62 -19.95
CA ALA A 191 0.05 -17.96 -18.94
C ALA A 191 1.51 -18.40 -19.02
N CYS A 192 1.78 -19.68 -19.21
CA CYS A 192 3.14 -20.21 -19.36
C CYS A 192 3.81 -19.68 -20.64
N GLU A 193 3.09 -19.62 -21.75
CA GLU A 193 3.60 -19.02 -23.00
C GLU A 193 3.97 -17.55 -22.79
N LEU A 194 3.06 -16.75 -22.23
CA LEU A 194 3.29 -15.33 -21.94
C LEU A 194 4.49 -15.11 -21.03
N LEU A 195 4.59 -15.93 -19.98
CA LEU A 195 5.65 -15.83 -18.97
C LEU A 195 6.93 -16.58 -19.36
N LYS A 196 6.96 -17.26 -20.53
CA LYS A 196 8.08 -18.11 -20.99
C LYS A 196 8.43 -19.17 -19.94
N LEU A 197 7.42 -19.86 -19.44
CA LEU A 197 7.52 -20.95 -18.49
C LEU A 197 7.15 -22.29 -19.16
N ASP A 198 7.62 -23.39 -18.58
CA ASP A 198 7.31 -24.73 -19.05
C ASP A 198 5.89 -25.15 -18.63
N ALA A 199 4.97 -25.35 -19.56
CA ALA A 199 3.58 -25.71 -19.28
C ALA A 199 3.42 -27.09 -18.63
N ASP A 200 4.43 -27.99 -18.76
CA ASP A 200 4.43 -29.33 -18.16
C ASP A 200 4.84 -29.34 -16.68
N LYS A 201 5.24 -28.17 -16.14
CA LYS A 201 5.60 -28.02 -14.74
C LYS A 201 4.44 -27.45 -13.93
N ASP A 202 4.43 -27.75 -12.63
CA ASP A 202 3.54 -27.13 -11.66
C ASP A 202 4.25 -25.97 -10.99
N TYR A 203 3.53 -24.87 -10.79
CA TYR A 203 4.13 -23.65 -10.24
C TYR A 203 3.50 -23.27 -8.90
N MET A 204 4.37 -23.01 -7.93
CA MET A 204 4.05 -22.28 -6.73
C MET A 204 4.55 -20.85 -6.90
N LEU A 205 3.75 -19.86 -6.56
CA LEU A 205 4.09 -18.45 -6.69
C LEU A 205 4.34 -17.82 -5.32
N PHE A 206 5.52 -17.20 -5.15
CA PHE A 206 5.79 -16.24 -4.08
C PHE A 206 5.78 -14.85 -4.70
N PHE A 207 4.80 -14.02 -4.32
CA PHE A 207 4.51 -12.76 -5.03
C PHE A 207 4.67 -11.52 -4.13
N GLY A 208 5.17 -10.44 -4.76
CA GLY A 208 5.29 -9.12 -4.18
C GLY A 208 6.64 -8.86 -3.54
N LEU A 209 6.80 -7.71 -2.85
CA LEU A 209 8.06 -7.29 -2.26
C LEU A 209 8.62 -8.35 -1.30
N VAL A 210 9.82 -8.85 -1.57
CA VAL A 210 10.47 -9.89 -0.74
C VAL A 210 11.07 -9.24 0.50
N ARG A 211 10.60 -9.67 1.68
CA ARG A 211 11.08 -9.25 3.00
C ARG A 211 11.20 -10.45 3.93
N ALA A 212 12.12 -10.40 4.87
CA ALA A 212 12.38 -11.49 5.81
C ALA A 212 11.10 -12.00 6.51
N TYR A 213 10.24 -11.10 7.01
CA TYR A 213 9.01 -11.49 7.71
C TYR A 213 7.99 -12.24 6.84
N LYS A 214 8.14 -12.25 5.51
CA LYS A 214 7.25 -12.99 4.60
C LYS A 214 7.61 -14.46 4.47
N GLY A 215 8.72 -14.89 5.05
CA GLY A 215 9.07 -16.30 5.18
C GLY A 215 9.47 -17.00 3.89
N LEU A 216 10.13 -16.29 2.95
CA LEU A 216 10.68 -16.92 1.76
C LEU A 216 11.73 -17.99 2.11
N ASP A 217 12.54 -17.74 3.12
CA ASP A 217 13.50 -18.69 3.69
C ASP A 217 12.84 -19.99 4.15
N LEU A 218 11.72 -19.87 4.88
CA LEU A 218 10.94 -21.03 5.33
C LEU A 218 10.33 -21.81 4.16
N LEU A 219 9.87 -21.10 3.11
CA LEU A 219 9.35 -21.74 1.92
C LEU A 219 10.45 -22.50 1.17
N LEU A 220 11.63 -21.94 1.05
CA LEU A 220 12.78 -22.60 0.42
C LEU A 220 13.21 -23.85 1.22
N ASP A 221 13.24 -23.79 2.54
CA ASP A 221 13.51 -24.95 3.39
C ASP A 221 12.47 -26.05 3.23
N ALA A 222 11.19 -25.68 3.16
CA ALA A 222 10.11 -26.62 2.91
C ALA A 222 10.24 -27.29 1.53
N MET A 223 10.57 -26.52 0.50
CA MET A 223 10.82 -27.06 -0.83
C MET A 223 12.03 -27.99 -0.86
N GLY A 224 13.12 -27.66 -0.16
CA GLY A 224 14.30 -28.53 -0.04
C GLY A 224 13.98 -29.91 0.56
N LYS A 225 12.99 -29.99 1.47
CA LYS A 225 12.52 -31.24 2.07
C LYS A 225 11.59 -32.06 1.17
N MET A 226 10.99 -31.42 0.16
CA MET A 226 9.94 -32.03 -0.67
C MET A 226 10.33 -32.20 -2.14
N HIS A 227 11.47 -31.68 -2.56
CA HIS A 227 11.81 -31.60 -3.99
C HIS A 227 11.89 -32.95 -4.70
N ASP A 228 12.27 -34.03 -4.00
CA ASP A 228 12.29 -35.39 -4.57
C ASP A 228 10.88 -35.97 -4.73
N LYS A 229 9.97 -35.62 -3.82
CA LYS A 229 8.57 -36.08 -3.84
C LYS A 229 7.72 -35.35 -4.88
N LEU A 230 8.13 -34.14 -5.27
CA LEU A 230 7.42 -33.28 -6.21
C LEU A 230 8.36 -32.85 -7.38
N PRO A 231 8.73 -33.78 -8.24
CA PRO A 231 9.74 -33.54 -9.28
C PRO A 231 9.33 -32.45 -10.28
N ASN A 232 8.04 -32.29 -10.52
CA ASN A 232 7.51 -31.29 -11.47
C ASN A 232 7.27 -29.93 -10.86
N LEU A 233 7.30 -29.78 -9.52
CA LEU A 233 7.04 -28.51 -8.86
C LEU A 233 8.21 -27.53 -9.08
N ARG A 234 7.86 -26.29 -9.38
CA ARG A 234 8.75 -25.13 -9.49
C ARG A 234 8.26 -24.03 -8.58
N LEU A 235 9.18 -23.23 -8.05
CA LEU A 235 8.86 -22.00 -7.35
C LEU A 235 9.18 -20.79 -8.24
N LEU A 236 8.18 -19.97 -8.51
CA LEU A 236 8.33 -18.66 -9.13
C LEU A 236 8.33 -17.60 -8.03
N ILE A 237 9.45 -16.91 -7.86
CA ILE A 237 9.58 -15.76 -6.97
C ILE A 237 9.46 -14.51 -7.85
N ALA A 238 8.39 -13.74 -7.70
CA ALA A 238 8.08 -12.58 -8.53
C ALA A 238 7.89 -11.33 -7.65
N GLY A 239 8.83 -10.40 -7.73
CA GLY A 239 8.82 -9.15 -6.96
C GLY A 239 10.21 -8.66 -6.60
N GLU A 240 10.31 -7.37 -6.26
CA GLU A 240 11.58 -6.75 -5.86
C GLU A 240 12.03 -7.24 -4.48
N PHE A 241 13.32 -7.52 -4.36
CA PHE A 241 13.95 -7.86 -3.08
C PHE A 241 14.23 -6.57 -2.30
N TYR A 242 13.74 -6.54 -1.06
CA TYR A 242 14.00 -5.45 -0.11
C TYR A 242 15.38 -5.58 0.54
N GLU A 243 15.80 -6.81 0.77
CA GLU A 243 17.08 -7.18 1.32
C GLU A 243 17.98 -7.77 0.24
N GLN A 244 19.24 -8.07 0.58
CA GLN A 244 20.16 -8.65 -0.39
C GLN A 244 19.67 -10.02 -0.86
N GLU A 245 19.44 -10.15 -2.16
CA GLU A 245 19.00 -11.36 -2.84
C GLU A 245 19.99 -12.53 -2.65
N GLU A 246 21.27 -12.20 -2.45
CA GLU A 246 22.36 -13.18 -2.44
C GLU A 246 22.18 -14.26 -1.37
N GLY A 247 21.71 -13.94 -0.19
CA GLY A 247 21.43 -14.91 0.87
C GLY A 247 20.40 -15.96 0.44
N TYR A 248 19.36 -15.55 -0.26
CA TYR A 248 18.36 -16.49 -0.79
C TYR A 248 18.92 -17.35 -1.93
N ARG A 249 19.77 -16.78 -2.81
CA ARG A 249 20.44 -17.56 -3.88
C ARG A 249 21.37 -18.61 -3.30
N GLU A 250 22.10 -18.28 -2.25
CA GLU A 250 22.96 -19.23 -1.56
C GLU A 250 22.15 -20.36 -0.90
N GLN A 251 21.02 -20.03 -0.24
CA GLN A 251 20.11 -21.03 0.33
C GLN A 251 19.55 -21.95 -0.75
N ILE A 252 19.10 -21.42 -1.90
CA ILE A 252 18.61 -22.19 -3.06
C ILE A 252 19.67 -23.17 -3.53
N LYS A 253 20.92 -22.73 -3.64
CA LYS A 253 22.04 -23.57 -4.09
C LYS A 253 22.33 -24.68 -3.06
N ASN A 254 22.40 -24.34 -1.79
CA ASN A 254 22.69 -25.30 -0.70
C ASN A 254 21.60 -26.37 -0.56
N LEU A 255 20.34 -26.04 -0.88
CA LEU A 255 19.22 -26.95 -0.88
C LEU A 255 19.06 -27.74 -2.20
N GLY A 256 19.93 -27.57 -3.19
CA GLY A 256 19.85 -28.25 -4.48
C GLY A 256 18.65 -27.82 -5.33
N LEU A 257 18.12 -26.61 -5.14
CA LEU A 257 16.91 -26.11 -5.78
C LEU A 257 17.17 -25.23 -7.01
N THR A 258 18.39 -25.12 -7.49
CA THR A 258 18.79 -24.19 -8.57
C THR A 258 17.92 -24.33 -9.81
N GLU A 259 17.60 -25.57 -10.23
CA GLU A 259 16.76 -25.86 -11.40
C GLU A 259 15.25 -25.80 -11.10
N LYS A 260 14.87 -25.58 -9.86
CA LYS A 260 13.47 -25.59 -9.39
C LYS A 260 12.95 -24.23 -8.99
N VAL A 261 13.82 -23.22 -8.85
CA VAL A 261 13.46 -21.87 -8.42
C VAL A 261 13.75 -20.87 -9.53
N ILE A 262 12.74 -20.12 -9.91
CA ILE A 262 12.82 -19.06 -10.90
C ILE A 262 12.66 -17.73 -10.15
N ILE A 263 13.63 -16.82 -10.26
CA ILE A 263 13.61 -15.50 -9.63
C ILE A 263 13.37 -14.43 -10.71
N ARG A 264 12.34 -13.61 -10.50
CA ARG A 264 12.07 -12.38 -11.23
C ARG A 264 12.13 -11.22 -10.26
N ASN A 265 13.35 -10.68 -10.06
CA ASN A 265 13.60 -9.54 -9.17
C ASN A 265 13.28 -8.22 -9.88
N GLU A 266 11.99 -7.97 -10.06
CA GLU A 266 11.46 -6.76 -10.68
C GLU A 266 10.07 -6.45 -10.10
N PHE A 267 9.63 -5.20 -10.28
CA PHE A 267 8.24 -4.85 -10.00
C PHE A 267 7.33 -5.53 -11.02
N ILE A 268 6.35 -6.26 -10.53
CA ILE A 268 5.33 -6.89 -11.38
C ILE A 268 4.13 -5.94 -11.41
N PRO A 269 3.76 -5.38 -12.56
CA PRO A 269 2.57 -4.53 -12.69
C PRO A 269 1.29 -5.35 -12.50
N ASP A 270 0.19 -4.64 -12.23
CA ASP A 270 -1.16 -5.23 -12.08
C ASP A 270 -1.71 -5.76 -13.40
#